data_d3a4ca03e59f04d5fdccdad20f1a807a
#
_entry.id   d3a4ca03e59f04d5fdccdad20f1a807a
#
_cell.length_a   1.000
_cell.length_b   1.000
_cell.length_c   1.000
_cell.angle_alpha   90.00
_cell.angle_beta   90.00
_cell.angle_gamma   90.00
#
_symmetry.space_group_name_H-M   'P 1'
#
loop_
_entity.id
_entity.type
_entity.pdbx_description
1 polymer ?
#
loop_
_entity_poly.entity_id
_entity_poly.type
_entity_poly.pdbx_seq_one_letter_code
_entity_poly.pdbx_strand_id
1 'polypeptide(L)'
;MKILLAMDFSPASETALFAVACRPWPAGSSVQVLNVLETSGNTDEGDMEELTRRSEALVQGASERLQAERIVAEPSIVRADPKEAIVGRAKRMGADFIFVGSHGKSGLARILLGSVAASVLRNAACSVEVVRAVPPPDRGMRILLGTDGSECSRLAAQSIAQRPWPRDTEVRILSVVEIALTTMQAAFEPPFVDAATLEGLRGSAMKRAQNAIAEAGQVLA
;
A
#
# COMPACT_ATOMS: atom_id res chain seq x y z
N MET A 1 9.51 -1.56 14.08
CA MET A 1 9.25 -1.35 12.64
C MET A 1 9.57 0.08 12.26
N LYS A 2 10.10 0.30 11.05
CA LYS A 2 10.37 1.63 10.50
C LYS A 2 9.30 1.97 9.47
N ILE A 3 8.57 3.03 9.68
CA ILE A 3 7.44 3.43 8.87
C ILE A 3 7.74 4.78 8.21
N LEU A 4 7.51 4.89 6.91
CA LEU A 4 7.52 6.15 6.19
C LEU A 4 6.07 6.57 5.90
N LEU A 5 5.63 7.67 6.48
CA LEU A 5 4.34 8.29 6.20
C LEU A 5 4.55 9.47 5.26
N ALA A 6 4.11 9.33 4.01
CA ALA A 6 4.16 10.42 3.05
C ALA A 6 2.88 11.27 3.13
N MET A 7 3.05 12.55 3.38
CA MET A 7 1.95 13.51 3.55
C MET A 7 2.04 14.66 2.55
N ASP A 8 0.89 15.07 2.09
CA ASP A 8 0.67 16.33 1.39
C ASP A 8 -0.47 17.09 2.07
N PHE A 9 -0.95 18.19 1.47
CA PHE A 9 -2.06 18.97 2.02
C PHE A 9 -3.45 18.40 1.66
N SER A 10 -3.54 17.11 1.28
CA SER A 10 -4.81 16.48 0.91
C SER A 10 -5.50 15.82 2.10
N PRO A 11 -6.84 15.70 2.10
CA PRO A 11 -7.56 14.93 3.10
C PRO A 11 -7.17 13.45 3.14
N ALA A 12 -6.69 12.91 2.00
CA ALA A 12 -6.27 11.51 1.92
C ALA A 12 -4.97 11.25 2.71
N SER A 13 -4.04 12.20 2.76
CA SER A 13 -2.84 12.09 3.59
C SER A 13 -3.16 12.20 5.09
N GLU A 14 -4.15 13.00 5.46
CA GLU A 14 -4.68 13.03 6.84
C GLU A 14 -5.31 11.69 7.23
N THR A 15 -6.03 11.04 6.29
CA THR A 15 -6.57 9.70 6.50
C THR A 15 -5.45 8.67 6.70
N ALA A 16 -4.34 8.80 5.98
CA ALA A 16 -3.16 7.95 6.15
C ALA A 16 -2.48 8.16 7.52
N LEU A 17 -2.35 9.42 7.97
CA LEU A 17 -1.85 9.73 9.31
C LEU A 17 -2.72 9.07 10.40
N PHE A 18 -4.03 9.18 10.29
CA PHE A 18 -4.95 8.55 11.24
C PHE A 18 -4.82 7.03 11.23
N ALA A 19 -4.68 6.40 10.06
CA ALA A 19 -4.46 4.96 9.94
C ALA A 19 -3.17 4.50 10.63
N VAL A 20 -2.11 5.29 10.58
CA VAL A 20 -0.86 5.03 11.31
C VAL A 20 -1.06 5.21 12.81
N ALA A 21 -1.72 6.27 13.24
CA ALA A 21 -1.94 6.58 14.66
C ALA A 21 -2.77 5.52 15.40
N CYS A 22 -3.79 4.95 14.74
CA CYS A 22 -4.71 3.98 15.35
C CYS A 22 -4.19 2.53 15.38
N ARG A 23 -2.99 2.25 14.85
CA ARG A 23 -2.47 0.88 14.82
C ARG A 23 -1.67 0.52 16.06
N PRO A 24 -1.80 -0.73 16.55
CA PRO A 24 -1.00 -1.26 17.65
C PRO A 24 0.40 -1.63 17.16
N TRP A 25 1.28 -0.65 16.95
CA TRP A 25 2.65 -0.91 16.50
C TRP A 25 3.48 -1.61 17.57
N PRO A 26 4.41 -2.52 17.20
CA PRO A 26 5.34 -3.13 18.14
C PRO A 26 6.19 -2.08 18.85
N ALA A 27 6.60 -2.37 20.09
CA ALA A 27 7.54 -1.51 20.82
C ALA A 27 8.82 -1.26 20.02
N GLY A 28 9.32 -0.02 20.03
CA GLY A 28 10.47 0.41 19.25
C GLY A 28 10.18 0.72 17.78
N SER A 29 8.90 0.75 17.38
CA SER A 29 8.53 1.26 16.06
C SER A 29 8.73 2.77 15.97
N SER A 30 9.13 3.25 14.79
CA SER A 30 9.32 4.67 14.52
C SER A 30 8.68 5.06 13.19
N VAL A 31 8.16 6.27 13.14
CA VAL A 31 7.54 6.86 11.94
C VAL A 31 8.37 8.06 11.49
N GLN A 32 8.73 8.11 10.22
CA GLN A 32 9.19 9.33 9.60
C GLN A 32 8.03 9.94 8.81
N VAL A 33 7.66 11.16 9.17
CA VAL A 33 6.63 11.94 8.47
C VAL A 33 7.31 12.76 7.40
N LEU A 34 7.09 12.42 6.14
CA LEU A 34 7.74 13.04 4.99
C LEU A 34 6.75 13.89 4.19
N ASN A 35 7.06 15.16 3.99
CA ASN A 35 6.46 15.98 2.95
C ASN A 35 7.50 16.26 1.86
N VAL A 36 7.06 16.22 0.60
CA VAL A 36 7.92 16.50 -0.56
C VAL A 36 7.44 17.77 -1.25
N LEU A 37 8.30 18.76 -1.30
CA LEU A 37 8.10 19.98 -2.06
C LEU A 37 8.50 19.74 -3.51
N GLU A 38 7.52 19.80 -4.41
CA GLU A 38 7.79 19.69 -5.85
C GLU A 38 8.60 20.88 -6.36
N THR A 39 9.65 20.58 -7.12
CA THR A 39 10.55 21.58 -7.73
C THR A 39 10.11 21.99 -9.12
N SER A 40 8.91 21.63 -9.57
CA SER A 40 8.43 21.91 -10.92
C SER A 40 7.80 23.30 -11.01
N GLY A 41 8.47 24.20 -11.73
CA GLY A 41 7.96 25.50 -12.17
C GLY A 41 8.76 26.70 -11.64
N ASN A 42 8.54 27.86 -12.27
CA ASN A 42 9.00 29.18 -11.81
C ASN A 42 8.17 29.59 -10.56
N THR A 43 8.42 28.98 -9.42
CA THR A 43 7.86 29.44 -8.16
C THR A 43 8.70 30.58 -7.64
N ASP A 44 8.08 31.72 -7.37
CA ASP A 44 8.76 32.90 -6.80
C ASP A 44 9.36 32.53 -5.42
N GLU A 45 10.45 33.19 -5.03
CA GLU A 45 11.13 32.91 -3.75
C GLU A 45 10.19 33.06 -2.56
N GLY A 46 9.33 34.08 -2.56
CA GLY A 46 8.35 34.31 -1.50
C GLY A 46 7.30 33.19 -1.38
N ASP A 47 6.81 32.69 -2.51
CA ASP A 47 5.87 31.56 -2.55
C ASP A 47 6.53 30.26 -2.05
N MET A 48 7.82 30.08 -2.34
CA MET A 48 8.58 28.94 -1.88
C MET A 48 8.84 28.97 -0.37
N GLU A 49 9.11 30.12 0.21
CA GLU A 49 9.26 30.29 1.66
C GLU A 49 7.95 29.96 2.39
N GLU A 50 6.83 30.50 1.92
CA GLU A 50 5.52 30.22 2.50
C GLU A 50 5.16 28.75 2.38
N LEU A 51 5.41 28.12 1.23
CA LEU A 51 5.17 26.67 1.04
C LEU A 51 6.06 25.84 1.97
N THR A 52 7.32 26.23 2.16
CA THR A 52 8.24 25.55 3.09
C THR A 52 7.72 25.65 4.53
N ARG A 53 7.35 26.84 4.98
CA ARG A 53 6.80 27.08 6.32
C ARG A 53 5.53 26.27 6.58
N ARG A 54 4.62 26.20 5.59
CA ARG A 54 3.40 25.40 5.68
C ARG A 54 3.71 23.90 5.74
N SER A 55 4.71 23.46 5.00
CA SER A 55 5.14 22.05 5.00
C SER A 55 5.79 21.67 6.33
N GLU A 56 6.58 22.56 6.91
CA GLU A 56 7.13 22.40 8.27
C GLU A 56 6.02 22.23 9.30
N ALA A 57 5.04 23.12 9.29
CA ALA A 57 3.90 23.03 10.18
C ALA A 57 3.09 21.72 9.99
N LEU A 58 2.93 21.27 8.75
CA LEU A 58 2.24 20.01 8.42
C LEU A 58 2.95 18.81 9.06
N VAL A 59 4.25 18.61 8.76
CA VAL A 59 4.97 17.43 9.24
C VAL A 59 5.24 17.48 10.73
N GLN A 60 5.44 18.66 11.28
CA GLN A 60 5.60 18.86 12.72
C GLN A 60 4.31 18.52 13.47
N GLY A 61 3.17 19.09 13.07
CA GLY A 61 1.87 18.79 13.67
C GLY A 61 1.47 17.33 13.54
N ALA A 62 1.77 16.68 12.41
CA ALA A 62 1.54 15.25 12.23
C ALA A 62 2.43 14.42 13.18
N SER A 63 3.71 14.78 13.33
CA SER A 63 4.63 14.10 14.24
C SER A 63 4.19 14.24 15.70
N GLU A 64 3.75 15.42 16.12
CA GLU A 64 3.23 15.67 17.47
C GLU A 64 1.97 14.82 17.77
N ARG A 65 1.07 14.69 16.79
CA ARG A 65 -0.12 13.82 16.92
C ARG A 65 0.27 12.36 17.11
N LEU A 66 1.26 11.86 16.38
CA LEU A 66 1.77 10.49 16.55
C LEU A 66 2.46 10.30 17.90
N GLN A 67 3.23 11.31 18.36
CA GLN A 67 3.88 11.29 19.66
C GLN A 67 2.87 11.29 20.82
N ALA A 68 1.74 11.98 20.67
CA ALA A 68 0.63 11.92 21.63
C ALA A 68 0.05 10.50 21.78
N GLU A 69 0.09 9.71 20.71
CA GLU A 69 -0.26 8.27 20.71
C GLU A 69 0.92 7.35 21.11
N ARG A 70 2.00 7.94 21.67
CA ARG A 70 3.22 7.23 22.11
C ARG A 70 4.01 6.55 20.97
N ILE A 71 3.85 7.02 19.76
CA ILE A 71 4.61 6.57 18.60
C ILE A 71 5.80 7.52 18.40
N VAL A 72 7.00 6.97 18.29
CA VAL A 72 8.20 7.79 17.97
C VAL A 72 8.05 8.30 16.54
N ALA A 73 8.00 9.63 16.37
CA ALA A 73 7.78 10.25 15.06
C ALA A 73 8.74 11.42 14.86
N GLU A 74 9.29 11.51 13.64
CA GLU A 74 10.22 12.54 13.23
C GLU A 74 9.73 13.24 11.96
N PRO A 75 9.67 14.59 11.92
CA PRO A 75 9.31 15.33 10.74
C PRO A 75 10.47 15.37 9.73
N SER A 76 10.15 15.40 8.45
CA SER A 76 11.13 15.49 7.36
C SER A 76 10.52 16.19 6.15
N ILE A 77 11.28 17.09 5.54
CA ILE A 77 10.92 17.75 4.29
C ILE A 77 12.06 17.58 3.31
N VAL A 78 11.71 17.36 2.04
CA VAL A 78 12.69 17.32 0.94
C VAL A 78 12.13 18.07 -0.28
N ARG A 79 13.02 18.65 -1.07
CA ARG A 79 12.68 19.26 -2.37
C ARG A 79 13.07 18.29 -3.48
N ALA A 80 12.09 17.70 -4.16
CA ALA A 80 12.32 16.70 -5.21
C ALA A 80 11.02 16.34 -5.95
N ASP A 81 11.09 15.41 -6.89
CA ASP A 81 9.90 14.70 -7.39
C ASP A 81 9.36 13.76 -6.30
N PRO A 82 8.09 13.84 -5.92
CA PRO A 82 7.52 13.02 -4.85
C PRO A 82 7.63 11.51 -5.08
N LYS A 83 7.53 11.06 -6.32
CA LYS A 83 7.58 9.63 -6.67
C LYS A 83 8.93 9.02 -6.36
N GLU A 84 10.00 9.75 -6.72
CA GLU A 84 11.39 9.33 -6.49
C GLU A 84 11.80 9.54 -5.03
N ALA A 85 11.42 10.67 -4.44
CA ALA A 85 11.79 11.03 -3.08
C ALA A 85 11.25 10.05 -2.04
N ILE A 86 9.98 9.65 -2.16
CA ILE A 86 9.34 8.71 -1.22
C ILE A 86 10.02 7.34 -1.30
N VAL A 87 10.16 6.77 -2.51
CA VAL A 87 10.80 5.46 -2.71
C VAL A 87 12.27 5.49 -2.27
N GLY A 88 13.00 6.52 -2.67
CA GLY A 88 14.41 6.70 -2.29
C GLY A 88 14.59 6.89 -0.77
N ARG A 89 13.68 7.61 -0.11
CA ARG A 89 13.73 7.78 1.35
C ARG A 89 13.44 6.49 2.08
N ALA A 90 12.41 5.76 1.68
CA ALA A 90 12.08 4.46 2.24
C ALA A 90 13.26 3.49 2.15
N LYS A 91 13.93 3.42 0.99
CA LYS A 91 15.12 2.59 0.79
C LYS A 91 16.28 2.99 1.71
N ARG A 92 16.59 4.30 1.81
CA ARG A 92 17.71 4.80 2.64
C ARG A 92 17.52 4.54 4.13
N MET A 93 16.28 4.67 4.65
CA MET A 93 16.01 4.41 6.06
C MET A 93 15.78 2.93 6.37
N GLY A 94 15.71 2.07 5.36
CA GLY A 94 15.33 0.66 5.52
C GLY A 94 13.91 0.53 6.06
N ALA A 95 12.94 1.23 5.43
CA ALA A 95 11.56 1.20 5.86
C ALA A 95 10.93 -0.18 5.65
N ASP A 96 10.18 -0.64 6.65
CA ASP A 96 9.34 -1.84 6.56
C ASP A 96 8.02 -1.52 5.83
N PHE A 97 7.54 -0.28 5.98
CA PHE A 97 6.28 0.20 5.42
C PHE A 97 6.36 1.62 4.88
N ILE A 98 5.62 1.84 3.79
CA ILE A 98 5.26 3.17 3.31
C ILE A 98 3.74 3.34 3.42
N PHE A 99 3.29 4.42 4.04
CA PHE A 99 1.89 4.84 4.06
C PHE A 99 1.71 6.05 3.16
N VAL A 100 0.73 5.98 2.27
CA VAL A 100 0.36 7.08 1.37
C VAL A 100 -1.16 7.21 1.30
N GLY A 101 -1.65 8.44 1.14
CA GLY A 101 -3.05 8.66 0.78
C GLY A 101 -3.36 8.16 -0.63
N SER A 102 -4.60 7.76 -0.88
CA SER A 102 -5.01 7.23 -2.18
C SER A 102 -5.04 8.28 -3.30
N HIS A 103 -5.18 9.57 -2.96
CA HIS A 103 -5.21 10.70 -3.88
C HIS A 103 -4.44 11.86 -3.27
N GLY A 104 -3.83 12.70 -4.13
CA GLY A 104 -3.22 13.96 -3.73
C GLY A 104 -4.16 15.15 -3.96
N LYS A 105 -3.57 16.34 -4.02
CA LYS A 105 -4.27 17.64 -4.18
C LYS A 105 -5.21 17.73 -5.40
N SER A 106 -5.00 16.94 -6.44
CA SER A 106 -5.77 16.98 -7.69
C SER A 106 -7.17 16.37 -7.61
N GLY A 107 -7.52 15.70 -6.52
CA GLY A 107 -8.90 15.31 -6.18
C GLY A 107 -9.73 14.54 -7.22
N LEU A 108 -9.14 14.13 -8.34
CA LEU A 108 -9.85 13.50 -9.43
C LEU A 108 -10.26 12.07 -9.09
N ALA A 109 -11.55 11.90 -8.97
CA ALA A 109 -12.36 10.70 -9.10
C ALA A 109 -12.18 9.54 -8.09
N ARG A 110 -13.29 9.13 -7.57
CA ARG A 110 -13.58 8.04 -6.64
C ARG A 110 -13.04 6.65 -7.00
N ILE A 111 -12.40 6.47 -8.14
CA ILE A 111 -12.05 5.14 -8.69
C ILE A 111 -10.56 4.99 -9.00
N LEU A 112 -9.81 6.05 -9.25
CA LEU A 112 -8.42 5.96 -9.69
C LEU A 112 -7.44 6.23 -8.54
N LEU A 113 -6.35 5.49 -8.53
CA LEU A 113 -5.21 5.69 -7.64
C LEU A 113 -4.42 6.91 -8.12
N GLY A 114 -4.04 7.80 -7.20
CA GLY A 114 -3.22 8.97 -7.51
C GLY A 114 -1.86 8.57 -8.11
N SER A 115 -1.29 9.44 -8.95
CA SER A 115 -0.05 9.16 -9.69
C SER A 115 1.15 8.86 -8.77
N VAL A 116 1.26 9.55 -7.64
CA VAL A 116 2.31 9.32 -6.63
C VAL A 116 2.09 7.96 -5.96
N ALA A 117 0.89 7.69 -5.44
CA ALA A 117 0.56 6.42 -4.79
C ALA A 117 0.77 5.22 -5.74
N ALA A 118 0.35 5.34 -7.00
CA ALA A 118 0.56 4.32 -8.02
C ALA A 118 2.05 4.09 -8.35
N SER A 119 2.86 5.16 -8.36
CA SER A 119 4.30 5.05 -8.58
C SER A 119 5.00 4.41 -7.39
N VAL A 120 4.68 4.84 -6.17
CA VAL A 120 5.24 4.27 -4.94
C VAL A 120 4.91 2.78 -4.85
N LEU A 121 3.64 2.40 -5.10
CA LEU A 121 3.21 1.00 -5.07
C LEU A 121 4.00 0.09 -6.03
N ARG A 122 4.36 0.61 -7.21
CA ARG A 122 5.11 -0.17 -8.22
C ARG A 122 6.61 -0.24 -7.95
N ASN A 123 7.19 0.77 -7.29
CA ASN A 123 8.65 0.92 -7.22
C ASN A 123 9.23 0.73 -5.80
N ALA A 124 8.39 0.61 -4.78
CA ALA A 124 8.85 0.40 -3.42
C ALA A 124 9.45 -1.01 -3.24
N ALA A 125 10.54 -1.09 -2.47
CA ALA A 125 11.18 -2.35 -2.07
C ALA A 125 10.62 -2.93 -0.76
N CYS A 126 9.61 -2.28 -0.17
CA CYS A 126 8.95 -2.68 1.08
C CYS A 126 7.43 -2.66 0.92
N SER A 127 6.70 -3.05 1.95
CA SER A 127 5.24 -3.00 1.94
C SER A 127 4.72 -1.58 1.77
N VAL A 128 3.70 -1.41 0.93
CA VAL A 128 3.03 -0.11 0.72
C VAL A 128 1.56 -0.24 1.10
N GLU A 129 1.10 0.70 1.90
CA GLU A 129 -0.30 0.83 2.21
C GLU A 129 -0.87 2.12 1.63
N VAL A 130 -1.84 1.96 0.74
CA VAL A 130 -2.58 3.08 0.17
C VAL A 130 -3.88 3.24 0.93
N VAL A 131 -3.97 4.29 1.72
CA VAL A 131 -5.11 4.51 2.62
C VAL A 131 -6.19 5.32 1.91
N ARG A 132 -7.42 4.79 1.89
CA ARG A 132 -8.62 5.46 1.37
C ARG A 132 -9.59 5.86 2.46
N ALA A 133 -9.72 5.00 3.46
CA ALA A 133 -10.58 5.19 4.61
C ALA A 133 -9.97 4.44 5.79
N VAL A 134 -10.28 4.86 6.98
CA VAL A 134 -9.88 4.16 8.20
C VAL A 134 -11.07 3.38 8.71
N PRO A 135 -10.91 2.11 9.06
CA PRO A 135 -11.96 1.35 9.72
C PRO A 135 -12.36 2.02 11.04
N PRO A 136 -13.62 1.91 11.47
CA PRO A 136 -14.02 2.36 12.79
C PRO A 136 -13.13 1.71 13.88
N PRO A 137 -12.68 2.46 14.90
CA PRO A 137 -11.74 1.97 15.91
C PRO A 137 -12.29 0.80 16.75
N ASP A 138 -13.62 0.67 16.82
CA ASP A 138 -14.32 -0.33 17.64
C ASP A 138 -14.51 -1.69 16.95
N ARG A 139 -14.01 -1.85 15.74
CA ARG A 139 -14.17 -3.10 14.99
C ARG A 139 -12.82 -3.63 14.53
N GLY A 140 -12.67 -4.96 14.60
CA GLY A 140 -11.57 -5.67 13.97
C GLY A 140 -11.52 -5.39 12.46
N MET A 141 -10.35 -5.49 11.87
CA MET A 141 -10.19 -5.30 10.42
C MET A 141 -10.70 -6.52 9.65
N ARG A 142 -11.20 -6.27 8.45
CA ARG A 142 -11.49 -7.33 7.48
C ARG A 142 -10.46 -7.27 6.37
N ILE A 143 -9.62 -8.29 6.32
CA ILE A 143 -8.52 -8.39 5.36
C ILE A 143 -8.93 -9.39 4.28
N LEU A 144 -8.80 -8.99 3.02
CA LEU A 144 -8.90 -9.90 1.89
C LEU A 144 -7.49 -10.11 1.30
N LEU A 145 -6.96 -11.32 1.44
CA LEU A 145 -5.69 -11.72 0.85
C LEU A 145 -5.94 -12.38 -0.50
N GLY A 146 -5.49 -11.74 -1.59
CA GLY A 146 -5.41 -12.36 -2.90
C GLY A 146 -4.16 -13.23 -3.00
N THR A 147 -4.29 -14.47 -3.48
CA THR A 147 -3.16 -15.36 -3.71
C THR A 147 -3.29 -16.07 -5.07
N ASP A 148 -2.17 -16.18 -5.76
CA ASP A 148 -1.99 -16.95 -7.00
C ASP A 148 -1.01 -18.13 -6.82
N GLY A 149 -0.52 -18.32 -5.56
CA GLY A 149 0.51 -19.30 -5.23
C GLY A 149 1.94 -18.87 -5.57
N SER A 150 2.13 -17.63 -6.05
CA SER A 150 3.47 -17.09 -6.31
C SER A 150 4.24 -16.78 -5.01
N GLU A 151 5.56 -16.65 -5.15
CA GLU A 151 6.42 -16.20 -4.05
C GLU A 151 5.97 -14.84 -3.48
N CYS A 152 5.53 -13.91 -4.36
CA CYS A 152 5.03 -12.60 -3.92
C CYS A 152 3.76 -12.72 -3.08
N SER A 153 2.81 -13.58 -3.45
CA SER A 153 1.61 -13.80 -2.67
C SER A 153 1.89 -14.51 -1.34
N ARG A 154 2.90 -15.39 -1.30
CA ARG A 154 3.39 -16.01 -0.06
C ARG A 154 3.99 -14.98 0.89
N LEU A 155 4.83 -14.06 0.38
CA LEU A 155 5.37 -12.94 1.15
C LEU A 155 4.27 -12.01 1.68
N ALA A 156 3.19 -11.80 0.92
CA ALA A 156 2.04 -11.04 1.38
C ALA A 156 1.33 -11.73 2.57
N ALA A 157 1.14 -13.06 2.50
CA ALA A 157 0.60 -13.84 3.62
C ALA A 157 1.48 -13.73 4.87
N GLN A 158 2.80 -13.88 4.73
CA GLN A 158 3.76 -13.70 5.83
C GLN A 158 3.71 -12.30 6.43
N SER A 159 3.61 -11.28 5.58
CA SER A 159 3.47 -9.89 6.02
C SER A 159 2.21 -9.67 6.84
N ILE A 160 1.11 -10.32 6.49
CA ILE A 160 -0.14 -10.29 7.29
C ILE A 160 0.07 -11.02 8.62
N ALA A 161 0.64 -12.22 8.63
CA ALA A 161 0.86 -13.01 9.84
C ALA A 161 1.75 -12.32 10.87
N GLN A 162 2.73 -11.53 10.41
CA GLN A 162 3.71 -10.86 11.29
C GLN A 162 3.24 -9.51 11.84
N ARG A 163 2.10 -8.99 11.37
CA ARG A 163 1.60 -7.68 11.80
C ARG A 163 0.73 -7.78 13.05
N PRO A 164 0.84 -6.84 13.98
CA PRO A 164 -0.13 -6.70 15.03
C PRO A 164 -1.41 -6.09 14.44
N TRP A 165 -2.47 -6.86 14.48
CA TRP A 165 -3.80 -6.43 14.07
C TRP A 165 -4.67 -6.09 15.28
N PRO A 166 -5.67 -5.21 15.14
CA PRO A 166 -6.71 -5.04 16.16
C PRO A 166 -7.37 -6.38 16.49
N ARG A 167 -7.90 -6.49 17.70
CA ARG A 167 -8.68 -7.69 18.11
C ARG A 167 -9.84 -7.90 17.15
N ASP A 168 -10.25 -9.15 16.98
CA ASP A 168 -11.37 -9.55 16.11
C ASP A 168 -11.12 -9.24 14.61
N THR A 169 -9.85 -9.16 14.20
CA THR A 169 -9.49 -9.06 12.79
C THR A 169 -9.71 -10.39 12.08
N GLU A 170 -10.44 -10.36 10.98
CA GLU A 170 -10.71 -11.51 10.12
C GLU A 170 -9.87 -11.43 8.83
N VAL A 171 -9.26 -12.56 8.46
CA VAL A 171 -8.57 -12.69 7.16
C VAL A 171 -9.34 -13.67 6.28
N ARG A 172 -9.68 -13.23 5.06
CA ARG A 172 -10.24 -14.09 4.02
C ARG A 172 -9.23 -14.24 2.91
N ILE A 173 -9.03 -15.48 2.46
CA ILE A 173 -8.10 -15.80 1.38
C ILE A 173 -8.90 -16.04 0.10
N LEU A 174 -8.50 -15.39 -0.98
CA LEU A 174 -9.12 -15.50 -2.31
C LEU A 174 -8.08 -15.87 -3.34
N SER A 175 -8.36 -16.88 -4.15
CA SER A 175 -7.63 -17.13 -5.38
C SER A 175 -8.58 -17.07 -6.58
N VAL A 176 -8.17 -16.40 -7.64
CA VAL A 176 -8.94 -16.26 -8.87
C VAL A 176 -8.44 -17.30 -9.87
N VAL A 177 -9.38 -18.09 -10.38
CA VAL A 177 -9.09 -19.09 -11.42
C VAL A 177 -9.36 -18.46 -12.78
N GLU A 178 -8.29 -18.25 -13.56
CA GLU A 178 -8.38 -17.82 -14.94
C GLU A 178 -8.05 -19.00 -15.86
N ILE A 179 -8.93 -19.28 -16.82
CA ILE A 179 -8.69 -20.27 -17.87
C ILE A 179 -8.21 -19.49 -19.10
N ALA A 180 -6.89 -19.29 -19.20
CA ALA A 180 -6.29 -18.71 -20.39
C ALA A 180 -6.35 -19.74 -21.53
N LEU A 181 -7.30 -19.60 -22.41
CA LEU A 181 -7.22 -20.23 -23.74
C LEU A 181 -6.15 -19.45 -24.51
N THR A 182 -5.03 -20.13 -24.78
CA THR A 182 -3.89 -19.51 -25.48
C THR A 182 -4.34 -19.04 -26.86
N THR A 183 -4.59 -17.74 -26.99
CA THR A 183 -5.06 -17.09 -28.23
C THR A 183 -4.00 -17.00 -29.33
N MET A 184 -2.84 -17.64 -29.19
CA MET A 184 -1.79 -17.60 -30.21
C MET A 184 -2.14 -18.31 -31.53
N GLN A 185 -3.22 -19.12 -31.58
CA GLN A 185 -3.71 -19.73 -32.81
C GLN A 185 -5.00 -19.11 -33.35
N ALA A 186 -5.61 -18.19 -32.62
CA ALA A 186 -6.92 -17.62 -32.98
C ALA A 186 -6.90 -16.59 -34.13
N ALA A 187 -5.75 -16.33 -34.76
CA ALA A 187 -5.69 -15.42 -35.91
C ALA A 187 -6.23 -16.00 -37.23
N PHE A 188 -6.37 -17.31 -37.32
CA PHE A 188 -6.77 -17.97 -38.59
C PHE A 188 -7.85 -19.05 -38.46
N GLU A 189 -8.03 -19.71 -37.30
CA GLU A 189 -9.15 -20.61 -37.03
C GLU A 189 -9.46 -20.59 -35.51
N PRO A 190 -10.72 -20.56 -35.07
CA PRO A 190 -11.03 -20.70 -33.64
C PRO A 190 -10.56 -22.09 -33.20
N PRO A 191 -9.72 -22.21 -32.15
CA PRO A 191 -9.26 -23.49 -31.67
C PRO A 191 -10.48 -24.31 -31.24
N PHE A 192 -10.69 -25.45 -31.90
CA PHE A 192 -11.70 -26.42 -31.50
C PHE A 192 -11.16 -27.10 -30.23
N VAL A 193 -11.39 -26.49 -29.07
CA VAL A 193 -11.05 -27.10 -27.78
C VAL A 193 -12.23 -27.97 -27.40
N ASP A 194 -12.02 -29.26 -27.36
CA ASP A 194 -13.06 -30.20 -26.95
C ASP A 194 -13.41 -29.98 -25.45
N ALA A 195 -14.63 -30.37 -25.09
CA ALA A 195 -15.14 -30.19 -23.75
C ALA A 195 -14.29 -30.90 -22.67
N ALA A 196 -13.67 -32.04 -22.99
CA ALA A 196 -12.85 -32.80 -22.06
C ALA A 196 -11.52 -32.06 -21.77
N THR A 197 -10.91 -31.47 -22.80
CA THR A 197 -9.69 -30.64 -22.64
C THR A 197 -9.98 -29.39 -21.79
N LEU A 198 -11.11 -28.72 -22.03
CA LEU A 198 -11.53 -27.56 -21.22
C LEU A 198 -11.76 -27.96 -19.76
N GLU A 199 -12.40 -29.10 -19.52
CA GLU A 199 -12.66 -29.57 -18.16
C GLU A 199 -11.37 -29.98 -17.44
N GLY A 200 -10.41 -30.60 -18.14
CA GLY A 200 -9.08 -30.89 -17.63
C GLY A 200 -8.28 -29.62 -17.24
N LEU A 201 -8.32 -28.61 -18.10
CA LEU A 201 -7.67 -27.30 -17.81
C LEU A 201 -8.32 -26.62 -16.59
N ARG A 202 -9.65 -26.65 -16.52
CA ARG A 202 -10.40 -26.10 -15.38
C ARG A 202 -10.08 -26.83 -14.08
N GLY A 203 -10.06 -28.15 -14.11
CA GLY A 203 -9.71 -28.99 -12.95
C GLY A 203 -8.30 -28.69 -12.44
N SER A 204 -7.34 -28.61 -13.36
CA SER A 204 -5.95 -28.28 -13.03
C SER A 204 -5.79 -26.87 -12.45
N ALA A 205 -6.48 -25.88 -13.01
CA ALA A 205 -6.46 -24.52 -12.53
C ALA A 205 -7.12 -24.41 -11.14
N MET A 206 -8.25 -25.08 -10.93
CA MET A 206 -8.93 -25.14 -9.63
C MET A 206 -8.04 -25.77 -8.56
N LYS A 207 -7.35 -26.87 -8.88
CA LYS A 207 -6.44 -27.53 -7.93
C LYS A 207 -5.26 -26.62 -7.53
N ARG A 208 -4.69 -25.88 -8.49
CA ARG A 208 -3.64 -24.87 -8.18
C ARG A 208 -4.16 -23.79 -7.24
N ALA A 209 -5.35 -23.24 -7.48
CA ALA A 209 -5.96 -22.24 -6.64
C ALA A 209 -6.24 -22.76 -5.22
N GLN A 210 -6.76 -23.97 -5.09
CA GLN A 210 -6.98 -24.63 -3.80
C GLN A 210 -5.68 -24.82 -3.02
N ASN A 211 -4.61 -25.26 -3.68
CA ASN A 211 -3.29 -25.39 -3.04
C ASN A 211 -2.76 -24.03 -2.57
N ALA A 212 -2.85 -22.98 -3.39
CA ALA A 212 -2.44 -21.63 -3.03
C ALA A 212 -3.20 -21.09 -1.80
N ILE A 213 -4.50 -21.35 -1.71
CA ILE A 213 -5.32 -21.00 -0.54
C ILE A 213 -4.87 -21.78 0.69
N ALA A 214 -4.62 -23.09 0.55
CA ALA A 214 -4.19 -23.94 1.66
C ALA A 214 -2.82 -23.50 2.21
N GLU A 215 -1.86 -23.24 1.34
CA GLU A 215 -0.52 -22.75 1.70
C GLU A 215 -0.59 -21.38 2.43
N ALA A 216 -1.37 -20.45 1.89
CA ALA A 216 -1.57 -19.16 2.54
C ALA A 216 -2.26 -19.31 3.91
N GLY A 217 -3.22 -20.24 4.03
CA GLY A 217 -3.89 -20.56 5.29
C GLY A 217 -2.93 -21.10 6.35
N GLN A 218 -1.97 -21.96 5.96
CA GLN A 218 -0.93 -22.47 6.87
C GLN A 218 0.00 -21.38 7.40
N VAL A 219 0.27 -20.36 6.59
CA VAL A 219 1.11 -19.20 7.01
C VAL A 219 0.38 -18.31 8.02
N LEU A 220 -0.95 -18.25 7.95
CA LEU A 220 -1.80 -17.37 8.79
C LEU A 220 -2.31 -18.05 10.06
N ALA A 221 -2.15 -19.38 10.19
CA ALA A 221 -2.58 -20.15 11.35
C ALA A 221 -1.60 -20.00 12.52
#